data_55f2522a136904fbfbdc5f5de552d618
#
_entry.id   55f2522a136904fbfbdc5f5de552d618
#
_cell.length_a   1.000
_cell.length_b   1.000
_cell.length_c   1.000
_cell.angle_alpha   90.00
_cell.angle_beta   90.00
_cell.angle_gamma   90.00
#
_symmetry.space_group_name_H-M   'P 1'
#
loop_
_entity.id
_entity.type
_entity.pdbx_description
1 polymer ?
#
loop_
_entity_poly.entity_id
_entity_poly.type
_entity_poly.pdbx_seq_one_letter_code
_entity_poly.pdbx_strand_id
1 'polypeptide(L)'
;MSIYAYTNNAYARTVLATTPVANDYYLVGEDALFISSGIESDSYVLTPLNMYTVAEQVPMMADVRQGISEIPLGMLVADGYRSQYMQVAFYLSSNWSRECYFCDTKTGQKIRIMDGLVISVEMPQNHEQRYYIEGPDTYQGSNGVVTSTTQPTLSTTGNKVWAYAPDRGNVVVSSTDLIKSATLYDITGRLIAQSPNTLITNTLTLHTAGTAGVYIVDVTLRDGSTERAQVIVQ
;
A
#
# COMPACT_ATOMS: atom_id res chain seq x y z
N MET A 1 12.73 12.02 1.46
CA MET A 1 12.93 11.24 2.70
C MET A 1 13.08 9.78 2.37
N SER A 2 14.08 9.11 2.93
CA SER A 2 14.18 7.64 2.88
C SER A 2 13.76 7.06 4.22
N ILE A 3 12.94 6.03 4.21
CA ILE A 3 12.45 5.34 5.39
C ILE A 3 12.96 3.91 5.32
N TYR A 4 13.65 3.47 6.36
CA TYR A 4 14.17 2.12 6.47
C TYR A 4 13.49 1.38 7.61
N ALA A 5 13.23 0.11 7.41
CA ALA A 5 12.86 -0.82 8.48
C ALA A 5 13.97 -1.87 8.62
N TYR A 6 14.29 -2.21 9.86
CA TYR A 6 15.32 -3.18 10.19
C TYR A 6 14.78 -4.22 11.17
N THR A 7 15.08 -5.47 10.89
CA THR A 7 15.05 -6.56 11.86
C THR A 7 16.48 -7.05 12.11
N ASN A 8 16.66 -8.07 12.96
CA ASN A 8 17.99 -8.63 13.23
C ASN A 8 18.72 -9.14 11.98
N ASN A 9 17.97 -9.61 10.97
CA ASN A 9 18.52 -10.32 9.81
C ASN A 9 18.02 -9.75 8.46
N ALA A 10 17.26 -8.68 8.45
CA ALA A 10 16.70 -8.11 7.22
C ALA A 10 16.50 -6.61 7.32
N TYR A 11 16.50 -5.95 6.18
CA TYR A 11 16.14 -4.55 6.07
C TYR A 11 15.30 -4.29 4.81
N ALA A 12 14.50 -3.25 4.87
CA ALA A 12 13.73 -2.73 3.75
C ALA A 12 13.87 -1.22 3.65
N ARG A 13 13.60 -0.68 2.49
CA ARG A 13 13.60 0.77 2.24
C ARG A 13 12.40 1.15 1.39
N THR A 14 11.75 2.25 1.76
CA THR A 14 10.85 3.00 0.88
C THR A 14 11.30 4.45 0.78
N VAL A 15 10.89 5.15 -0.26
CA VAL A 15 11.25 6.55 -0.52
C VAL A 15 9.98 7.36 -0.66
N LEU A 16 9.94 8.48 0.07
CA LEU A 16 8.91 9.49 -0.05
C LEU A 16 9.55 10.79 -0.54
N ALA A 17 9.06 11.32 -1.64
CA ALA A 17 9.50 12.60 -2.21
C ALA A 17 8.32 13.56 -2.37
N THR A 18 8.62 14.85 -2.48
CA THR A 18 7.60 15.86 -2.75
C THR A 18 8.05 16.80 -3.85
N THR A 19 7.14 17.11 -4.76
CA THR A 19 7.31 18.15 -5.77
C THR A 19 5.98 18.85 -6.03
N PRO A 20 5.98 20.17 -6.29
CA PRO A 20 4.73 20.91 -6.51
C PRO A 20 3.91 20.45 -7.70
N VAL A 21 4.50 19.68 -8.60
CA VAL A 21 3.84 19.17 -9.83
C VAL A 21 3.42 17.71 -9.70
N ALA A 22 3.73 17.04 -8.59
CA ALA A 22 3.33 15.66 -8.36
C ALA A 22 1.83 15.54 -8.07
N ASN A 23 1.37 14.31 -8.08
CA ASN A 23 0.02 13.94 -7.67
C ASN A 23 0.06 13.24 -6.31
N ASP A 24 -1.05 13.29 -5.57
CA ASP A 24 -1.18 12.57 -4.30
C ASP A 24 -1.74 11.14 -4.49
N TYR A 25 -1.87 10.70 -5.73
CA TYR A 25 -2.29 9.36 -6.14
C TYR A 25 -1.23 8.73 -7.04
N TYR A 26 -1.29 7.42 -7.19
CA TYR A 26 -0.33 6.69 -8.04
C TYR A 26 -0.38 7.16 -9.49
N LEU A 27 0.78 7.54 -10.03
CA LEU A 27 0.96 7.90 -11.43
C LEU A 27 2.19 7.19 -12.02
N VAL A 28 1.96 6.46 -13.12
CA VAL A 28 3.05 5.79 -13.87
C VAL A 28 4.07 6.80 -14.37
N GLY A 29 5.34 6.57 -14.06
CA GLY A 29 6.45 7.46 -14.43
C GLY A 29 6.80 8.49 -13.35
N GLU A 30 5.96 8.66 -12.34
CA GLU A 30 6.20 9.48 -11.15
C GLU A 30 6.53 8.58 -9.95
N ASP A 31 5.76 7.53 -9.76
CA ASP A 31 5.86 6.59 -8.65
C ASP A 31 6.42 5.24 -9.07
N ALA A 32 6.98 4.51 -8.12
CA ALA A 32 7.37 3.12 -8.30
C ALA A 32 6.48 2.21 -7.45
N LEU A 33 5.76 1.32 -8.11
CA LEU A 33 4.94 0.32 -7.45
C LEU A 33 5.78 -0.58 -6.54
N PHE A 34 5.20 -0.95 -5.43
CA PHE A 34 5.69 -2.07 -4.64
C PHE A 34 5.35 -3.38 -5.38
N ILE A 35 6.38 -4.12 -5.72
CA ILE A 35 6.23 -5.46 -6.28
C ILE A 35 6.68 -6.45 -5.21
N SER A 36 5.75 -7.25 -4.71
CA SER A 36 6.04 -8.32 -3.77
C SER A 36 6.98 -9.33 -4.44
N SER A 37 8.19 -9.47 -3.92
CA SER A 37 9.18 -10.39 -4.44
C SER A 37 9.05 -11.81 -3.84
N GLY A 38 7.85 -12.37 -3.86
CA GLY A 38 7.63 -13.80 -3.56
C GLY A 38 7.85 -14.20 -2.10
N ILE A 39 7.63 -13.30 -1.14
CA ILE A 39 7.64 -13.63 0.30
C ILE A 39 6.69 -14.80 0.63
N GLU A 40 5.71 -15.04 -0.22
CA GLU A 40 4.66 -16.04 -0.03
C GLU A 40 4.96 -17.38 -0.73
N SER A 41 6.07 -17.52 -1.44
CA SER A 41 6.44 -18.80 -2.03
C SER A 41 7.54 -19.47 -1.21
N ASP A 42 7.32 -20.71 -0.80
CA ASP A 42 8.24 -21.55 0.00
C ASP A 42 9.63 -21.77 -0.62
N SER A 43 9.91 -21.20 -1.79
CA SER A 43 11.09 -21.60 -2.56
C SER A 43 12.22 -20.56 -2.60
N TYR A 44 11.96 -19.25 -2.60
CA TYR A 44 13.02 -18.21 -2.60
C TYR A 44 12.49 -16.86 -2.08
N VAL A 45 12.83 -16.51 -0.85
CA VAL A 45 12.59 -15.16 -0.31
C VAL A 45 13.70 -14.24 -0.77
N LEU A 46 13.50 -13.49 -1.85
CA LEU A 46 14.49 -12.53 -2.35
C LEU A 46 14.65 -11.32 -1.40
N THR A 47 13.58 -10.92 -0.72
CA THR A 47 13.58 -9.84 0.27
C THR A 47 12.68 -10.21 1.44
N PRO A 48 13.26 -10.68 2.56
CA PRO A 48 12.49 -11.18 3.71
C PRO A 48 11.72 -10.11 4.47
N LEU A 49 12.05 -8.83 4.26
CA LEU A 49 11.35 -7.67 4.80
C LEU A 49 11.12 -6.69 3.66
N ASN A 50 9.90 -6.21 3.53
CA ASN A 50 9.53 -5.14 2.61
C ASN A 50 8.77 -4.06 3.37
N MET A 51 9.00 -2.80 2.98
CA MET A 51 8.26 -1.63 3.44
C MET A 51 7.81 -0.81 2.24
N TYR A 52 6.62 -0.26 2.32
CA TYR A 52 6.03 0.55 1.25
C TYR A 52 5.13 1.64 1.85
N THR A 53 4.91 2.71 1.09
CA THR A 53 3.84 3.68 1.35
C THR A 53 2.58 3.27 0.63
N VAL A 54 1.43 3.83 1.01
CA VAL A 54 0.15 3.54 0.34
C VAL A 54 -0.49 4.84 -0.10
N ALA A 55 -0.84 4.93 -1.39
CA ALA A 55 -1.66 6.00 -1.95
C ALA A 55 -2.91 5.41 -2.59
N GLU A 56 -4.09 5.85 -2.18
CA GLU A 56 -5.37 5.36 -2.70
C GLU A 56 -5.44 3.82 -2.80
N GLN A 57 -4.91 3.12 -1.79
CA GLN A 57 -4.81 1.66 -1.69
C GLN A 57 -3.75 1.03 -2.61
N VAL A 58 -2.94 1.82 -3.30
CA VAL A 58 -1.82 1.32 -4.11
C VAL A 58 -0.54 1.32 -3.27
N PRO A 59 0.11 0.17 -3.07
CA PRO A 59 1.39 0.09 -2.37
C PRO A 59 2.55 0.56 -3.27
N MET A 60 3.43 1.41 -2.73
CA MET A 60 4.52 2.03 -3.49
C MET A 60 5.86 1.90 -2.78
N MET A 61 6.90 1.53 -3.52
CA MET A 61 8.30 1.56 -3.04
C MET A 61 8.93 2.95 -3.13
N ALA A 62 8.52 3.74 -4.11
CA ALA A 62 8.84 5.15 -4.19
C ALA A 62 7.55 5.92 -4.48
N ASP A 63 7.30 6.90 -3.68
CA ASP A 63 6.05 7.66 -3.63
C ASP A 63 6.41 9.15 -3.77
N VAL A 64 5.91 9.77 -4.82
CA VAL A 64 6.16 11.19 -5.10
C VAL A 64 4.84 11.94 -5.02
N ARG A 65 4.75 12.90 -4.11
CA ARG A 65 3.51 13.61 -3.82
C ARG A 65 3.64 15.11 -3.94
N GLN A 66 2.53 15.79 -4.13
CA GLN A 66 2.49 17.25 -4.06
C GLN A 66 2.69 17.71 -2.61
N GLY A 67 2.11 17.02 -1.66
CA GLY A 67 2.19 17.32 -0.24
C GLY A 67 2.37 16.07 0.64
N ILE A 68 2.59 16.30 1.93
CA ILE A 68 2.59 15.26 2.94
C ILE A 68 1.36 15.47 3.83
N SER A 69 0.38 14.62 3.65
CA SER A 69 -0.79 14.51 4.51
C SER A 69 -0.64 13.31 5.46
N GLU A 70 -1.61 12.43 5.53
CA GLU A 70 -1.50 11.12 6.17
C GLU A 70 -1.10 10.06 5.13
N ILE A 71 0.11 9.52 5.26
CA ILE A 71 0.65 8.52 4.33
C ILE A 71 0.84 7.20 5.07
N PRO A 72 -0.02 6.21 4.86
CA PRO A 72 0.11 4.92 5.51
C PRO A 72 1.38 4.20 5.09
N LEU A 73 1.99 3.48 6.04
CA LEU A 73 3.11 2.59 5.83
C LEU A 73 2.63 1.15 5.97
N GLY A 74 2.86 0.35 4.95
CA GLY A 74 2.62 -1.08 4.97
C GLY A 74 3.93 -1.87 5.00
N MET A 75 3.86 -3.09 5.50
CA MET A 75 4.99 -4.01 5.59
C MET A 75 4.61 -5.43 5.21
N LEU A 76 5.58 -6.14 4.64
CA LEU A 76 5.55 -7.58 4.44
C LEU A 76 6.81 -8.18 5.07
N VAL A 77 6.63 -9.17 5.93
CA VAL A 77 7.72 -9.84 6.63
C VAL A 77 7.52 -11.35 6.50
N ALA A 78 8.54 -12.05 6.00
CA ALA A 78 8.55 -13.51 5.96
C ALA A 78 8.61 -14.09 7.39
N ASP A 79 7.94 -15.21 7.63
CA ASP A 79 7.76 -15.78 8.96
C ASP A 79 9.07 -15.98 9.74
N GLY A 80 10.11 -16.48 9.11
CA GLY A 80 11.42 -16.68 9.75
C GLY A 80 12.18 -15.40 10.12
N TYR A 81 11.68 -14.23 9.72
CA TYR A 81 12.30 -12.92 9.95
C TYR A 81 11.46 -12.00 10.85
N ARG A 82 10.33 -12.49 11.32
CA ARG A 82 9.48 -11.73 12.25
C ARG A 82 10.13 -11.65 13.63
N SER A 83 10.01 -10.49 14.26
CA SER A 83 10.42 -10.23 15.63
C SER A 83 9.33 -9.43 16.34
N GLN A 84 9.40 -9.34 17.67
CA GLN A 84 8.44 -8.53 18.44
C GLN A 84 8.57 -7.04 18.10
N TYR A 85 9.80 -6.59 17.91
CA TYR A 85 10.13 -5.19 17.61
C TYR A 85 11.00 -5.11 16.37
N MET A 86 10.90 -3.99 15.68
CA MET A 86 11.78 -3.58 14.59
C MET A 86 12.28 -2.16 14.81
N GLN A 87 13.34 -1.79 14.13
CA GLN A 87 13.80 -0.41 14.08
C GLN A 87 13.32 0.25 12.80
N VAL A 88 12.83 1.48 12.91
CA VAL A 88 12.51 2.34 11.77
C VAL A 88 13.44 3.54 11.81
N ALA A 89 14.14 3.80 10.70
CA ALA A 89 15.07 4.91 10.57
C ALA A 89 14.63 5.86 9.45
N PHE A 90 14.82 7.14 9.67
CA PHE A 90 14.47 8.21 8.74
C PHE A 90 15.69 8.99 8.32
N TYR A 91 15.89 9.17 7.02
CA TYR A 91 16.95 9.99 6.46
C TYR A 91 16.33 11.06 5.55
N LEU A 92 16.53 12.30 5.92
CA LEU A 92 16.00 13.45 5.20
C LEU A 92 17.05 13.94 4.19
N SER A 93 16.62 14.33 3.00
CA SER A 93 17.50 15.05 2.07
C SER A 93 17.78 16.45 2.59
N SER A 94 18.90 17.03 2.20
CA SER A 94 19.31 18.39 2.64
C SER A 94 18.31 19.49 2.29
N ASN A 95 17.46 19.27 1.29
CA ASN A 95 16.41 20.18 0.86
C ASN A 95 15.01 19.81 1.46
N TRP A 96 14.94 18.84 2.38
CA TRP A 96 13.71 18.50 3.06
C TRP A 96 13.35 19.58 4.07
N SER A 97 12.29 20.32 3.82
CA SER A 97 11.85 21.45 4.66
C SER A 97 10.52 21.23 5.37
N ARG A 98 9.89 20.08 5.18
CA ARG A 98 8.56 19.79 5.73
C ARG A 98 8.66 19.18 7.12
N GLU A 99 7.86 19.66 8.04
CA GLU A 99 7.72 19.06 9.36
C GLU A 99 6.79 17.86 9.27
N CYS A 100 7.32 16.68 9.60
CA CYS A 100 6.56 15.42 9.52
C CYS A 100 6.69 14.65 10.83
N TYR A 101 5.71 13.79 11.06
CA TYR A 101 5.62 12.95 12.24
C TYR A 101 5.42 11.50 11.83
N PHE A 102 6.07 10.60 12.53
CA PHE A 102 5.76 9.18 12.52
C PHE A 102 4.69 8.91 13.58
N CYS A 103 3.60 8.30 13.19
CA CYS A 103 2.44 8.08 14.02
C CYS A 103 2.08 6.61 14.12
N ASP A 104 1.61 6.17 15.30
CA ASP A 104 1.11 4.82 15.58
C ASP A 104 -0.38 4.90 15.92
N THR A 105 -1.23 4.32 15.07
CA THR A 105 -2.69 4.33 15.27
C THR A 105 -3.14 3.57 16.51
N LYS A 106 -2.36 2.54 16.93
CA LYS A 106 -2.70 1.69 18.09
C LYS A 106 -2.43 2.38 19.43
N THR A 107 -1.35 3.14 19.51
CA THR A 107 -0.93 3.79 20.76
C THR A 107 -1.25 5.28 20.80
N GLY A 108 -1.55 5.89 19.66
CA GLY A 108 -1.69 7.34 19.51
C GLY A 108 -0.35 8.09 19.59
N GLN A 109 0.76 7.38 19.59
CA GLN A 109 2.08 8.00 19.66
C GLN A 109 2.37 8.78 18.38
N LYS A 110 2.94 9.97 18.55
CA LYS A 110 3.35 10.88 17.47
C LYS A 110 4.78 11.35 17.74
N ILE A 111 5.70 11.02 16.86
CA ILE A 111 7.14 11.31 16.99
C ILE A 111 7.56 12.19 15.82
N ARG A 112 8.14 13.36 16.11
CA ARG A 112 8.65 14.25 15.07
C ARG A 112 9.81 13.58 14.33
N ILE A 113 9.73 13.55 13.00
CA ILE A 113 10.78 13.00 12.15
C ILE A 113 11.91 14.05 12.00
N MET A 114 13.13 13.61 12.32
CA MET A 114 14.35 14.37 12.11
C MET A 114 15.35 13.51 11.32
N ASP A 115 16.29 14.14 10.65
CA ASP A 115 17.35 13.40 9.94
C ASP A 115 18.13 12.52 10.89
N GLY A 116 18.32 11.26 10.50
CA GLY A 116 18.97 10.24 11.32
C GLY A 116 18.15 9.70 12.50
N LEU A 117 16.88 10.07 12.63
CA LEU A 117 16.01 9.50 13.67
C LEU A 117 15.89 7.98 13.50
N VAL A 118 16.16 7.25 14.58
CA VAL A 118 15.93 5.80 14.68
C VAL A 118 15.02 5.53 15.86
N ILE A 119 13.94 4.80 15.63
CA ILE A 119 12.96 4.43 16.66
C ILE A 119 12.74 2.91 16.67
N SER A 120 12.46 2.37 17.85
CA SER A 120 12.05 0.98 17.99
C SER A 120 10.54 0.92 18.14
N VAL A 121 9.89 0.14 17.27
CA VAL A 121 8.43 -0.02 17.25
C VAL A 121 8.04 -1.49 17.22
N GLU A 122 6.86 -1.80 17.71
CA GLU A 122 6.30 -3.15 17.61
C GLU A 122 6.12 -3.52 16.13
N MET A 123 6.51 -4.73 15.75
CA MET A 123 6.35 -5.17 14.37
C MET A 123 4.87 -5.34 14.02
N PRO A 124 4.35 -4.66 12.98
CA PRO A 124 2.95 -4.80 12.58
C PRO A 124 2.69 -6.16 11.93
N GLN A 125 1.43 -6.54 11.78
CA GLN A 125 1.07 -7.67 10.94
C GLN A 125 1.34 -7.33 9.46
N ASN A 126 1.47 -8.36 8.62
CA ASN A 126 1.63 -8.13 7.18
C ASN A 126 0.43 -7.33 6.66
N HIS A 127 0.73 -6.31 5.85
CA HIS A 127 -0.23 -5.36 5.28
C HIS A 127 -1.03 -4.51 6.30
N GLU A 128 -0.76 -4.64 7.59
CA GLU A 128 -1.36 -3.77 8.59
C GLU A 128 -0.87 -2.32 8.38
N GLN A 129 -1.80 -1.38 8.22
CA GLN A 129 -1.51 0.05 8.11
C GLN A 129 -1.55 0.72 9.48
N ARG A 130 -0.84 0.14 10.44
CA ARG A 130 -0.76 0.64 11.81
C ARG A 130 0.01 1.96 11.89
N TYR A 131 1.05 2.08 11.08
CA TYR A 131 1.93 3.24 11.08
C TYR A 131 1.66 4.13 9.89
N TYR A 132 1.84 5.44 10.08
CA TYR A 132 1.72 6.42 8.99
C TYR A 132 2.65 7.61 9.21
N ILE A 133 2.94 8.32 8.14
CA ILE A 133 3.62 9.62 8.17
C ILE A 133 2.55 10.70 8.11
N GLU A 134 2.54 11.58 9.09
CA GLU A 134 1.68 12.76 9.10
C GLU A 134 2.52 13.99 8.78
N GLY A 135 2.04 14.82 7.89
CA GLY A 135 2.67 16.10 7.51
C GLY A 135 1.71 17.29 7.64
N PRO A 136 2.18 18.48 7.29
CA PRO A 136 1.41 19.72 7.46
C PRO A 136 0.38 19.93 6.35
N ASP A 137 0.42 19.14 5.28
CA ASP A 137 -0.41 19.38 4.10
C ASP A 137 -1.75 18.65 4.24
N THR A 138 -2.77 19.20 3.61
CA THR A 138 -4.04 18.48 3.40
C THR A 138 -3.93 17.70 2.11
N TYR A 139 -4.52 16.51 2.08
CA TYR A 139 -4.62 15.70 0.87
C TYR A 139 -5.31 16.51 -0.23
N GLN A 140 -4.60 16.71 -1.33
CA GLN A 140 -5.11 17.33 -2.53
C GLN A 140 -5.46 16.20 -3.50
N GLY A 141 -6.62 15.60 -3.34
CA GLY A 141 -7.09 14.56 -4.26
C GLY A 141 -6.96 14.97 -5.73
N SER A 142 -7.00 14.02 -6.63
CA SER A 142 -6.84 14.25 -8.07
C SER A 142 -7.65 15.43 -8.55
N ASN A 143 -6.98 16.53 -8.90
CA ASN A 143 -7.59 17.70 -9.51
C ASN A 143 -8.11 17.33 -10.90
N GLY A 144 -9.34 16.82 -10.99
CA GLY A 144 -9.93 16.63 -12.30
C GLY A 144 -11.16 15.77 -12.46
N VAL A 145 -11.60 15.02 -11.46
CA VAL A 145 -12.93 14.41 -11.52
C VAL A 145 -13.62 14.58 -10.19
N VAL A 146 -14.42 15.63 -10.11
CA VAL A 146 -15.40 15.80 -9.05
C VAL A 146 -16.45 14.71 -9.23
N THR A 147 -16.35 13.67 -8.41
CA THR A 147 -17.54 12.91 -8.06
C THR A 147 -17.39 12.42 -6.63
N SER A 148 -18.19 13.04 -5.80
CA SER A 148 -18.52 12.60 -4.45
C SER A 148 -17.46 12.87 -3.38
N THR A 149 -17.68 13.96 -2.68
CA THR A 149 -17.25 14.22 -1.32
C THR A 149 -17.64 13.06 -0.40
N THR A 150 -16.80 12.06 -0.35
CA THR A 150 -16.60 11.25 0.83
C THR A 150 -15.09 11.09 0.93
N GLN A 151 -14.51 12.00 1.75
CA GLN A 151 -13.23 11.72 2.37
C GLN A 151 -13.25 10.26 2.78
N PRO A 152 -12.27 9.40 2.38
CA PRO A 152 -12.14 8.13 3.03
C PRO A 152 -11.84 8.45 4.49
N THR A 153 -12.89 8.49 5.29
CA THR A 153 -12.74 8.33 6.73
C THR A 153 -11.94 7.05 6.83
N LEU A 154 -10.75 7.13 7.46
CA LEU A 154 -10.08 5.94 7.95
C LEU A 154 -11.13 5.20 8.78
N SER A 155 -11.83 4.31 8.10
CA SER A 155 -12.74 3.40 8.76
C SER A 155 -11.81 2.57 9.62
N THR A 156 -11.98 2.61 10.92
CA THR A 156 -11.29 1.78 11.90
C THR A 156 -11.53 0.28 11.69
N THR A 157 -12.25 -0.09 10.67
CA THR A 157 -12.30 -1.38 10.01
C THR A 157 -11.45 -1.29 8.75
N GLY A 158 -10.15 -1.55 8.86
CA GLY A 158 -9.23 -1.50 7.73
C GLY A 158 -9.74 -2.35 6.57
N ASN A 159 -9.76 -1.78 5.36
CA ASN A 159 -10.03 -2.55 4.16
C ASN A 159 -8.98 -3.67 4.08
N LYS A 160 -9.46 -4.91 4.14
CA LYS A 160 -8.59 -6.09 4.08
C LYS A 160 -8.10 -6.37 2.66
N VAL A 161 -8.67 -5.70 1.65
CA VAL A 161 -8.44 -5.96 0.23
C VAL A 161 -8.15 -4.66 -0.51
N TRP A 162 -7.18 -4.68 -1.41
CA TRP A 162 -6.90 -3.63 -2.37
C TRP A 162 -6.61 -4.20 -3.76
N ALA A 163 -6.81 -3.39 -4.80
CA ALA A 163 -6.56 -3.79 -6.18
C ALA A 163 -5.94 -2.64 -6.97
N TYR A 164 -5.01 -2.95 -7.86
CA TYR A 164 -4.39 -2.00 -8.77
C TYR A 164 -4.10 -2.63 -10.13
N ALA A 165 -3.95 -1.81 -11.16
CA ALA A 165 -3.63 -2.25 -12.52
C ALA A 165 -2.19 -1.85 -12.87
N PRO A 166 -1.23 -2.78 -12.90
CA PRO A 166 0.14 -2.50 -13.33
C PRO A 166 0.24 -2.17 -14.81
N ASP A 167 -0.71 -2.63 -15.60
CA ASP A 167 -0.83 -2.41 -17.03
C ASP A 167 -2.30 -2.58 -17.48
N ARG A 168 -2.57 -2.39 -18.78
CA ARG A 168 -3.93 -2.54 -19.33
C ARG A 168 -4.47 -3.97 -19.31
N GLY A 169 -3.60 -4.96 -19.24
CA GLY A 169 -3.97 -6.37 -19.33
C GLY A 169 -4.21 -7.03 -17.97
N ASN A 170 -3.81 -6.41 -16.88
CA ASN A 170 -3.74 -7.05 -15.58
C ASN A 170 -4.31 -6.17 -14.48
N VAL A 171 -5.04 -6.82 -13.56
CA VAL A 171 -5.45 -6.27 -12.27
C VAL A 171 -4.87 -7.17 -11.18
N VAL A 172 -4.01 -6.60 -10.36
CA VAL A 172 -3.46 -7.29 -9.18
C VAL A 172 -4.35 -7.00 -7.99
N VAL A 173 -4.77 -8.06 -7.32
CA VAL A 173 -5.59 -8.02 -6.11
C VAL A 173 -4.77 -8.54 -4.95
N SER A 174 -4.71 -7.80 -3.87
CA SER A 174 -3.97 -8.17 -2.66
C SER A 174 -4.86 -8.03 -1.43
N SER A 175 -4.57 -8.81 -0.40
CA SER A 175 -5.34 -8.84 0.84
C SER A 175 -4.46 -9.12 2.04
N THR A 176 -4.86 -8.62 3.22
CA THR A 176 -4.27 -9.00 4.51
C THR A 176 -4.62 -10.42 4.92
N ASP A 177 -5.74 -10.94 4.44
CA ASP A 177 -6.21 -12.30 4.68
C ASP A 177 -6.10 -13.14 3.40
N LEU A 178 -6.16 -14.45 3.55
CA LEU A 178 -6.11 -15.36 2.41
C LEU A 178 -7.35 -15.19 1.53
N ILE A 179 -7.12 -14.93 0.24
CA ILE A 179 -8.15 -14.83 -0.78
C ILE A 179 -8.59 -16.25 -1.19
N LYS A 180 -9.89 -16.51 -1.11
CA LYS A 180 -10.51 -17.72 -1.60
C LYS A 180 -10.89 -17.62 -3.08
N SER A 181 -11.41 -16.46 -3.48
CA SER A 181 -11.75 -16.16 -4.88
C SER A 181 -11.85 -14.65 -5.09
N ALA A 182 -11.63 -14.22 -6.32
CA ALA A 182 -11.85 -12.85 -6.74
C ALA A 182 -12.54 -12.81 -8.10
N THR A 183 -13.41 -11.83 -8.30
CA THR A 183 -14.19 -11.63 -9.51
C THR A 183 -14.10 -10.18 -9.94
N LEU A 184 -13.75 -9.96 -11.21
CA LEU A 184 -13.58 -8.63 -11.81
C LEU A 184 -14.78 -8.30 -12.70
N TYR A 185 -15.38 -7.15 -12.49
CA TYR A 185 -16.48 -6.61 -13.26
C TYR A 185 -16.12 -5.25 -13.87
N ASP A 186 -16.71 -4.91 -15.00
CA ASP A 186 -16.74 -3.52 -15.47
C ASP A 186 -17.82 -2.71 -14.72
N ILE A 187 -17.85 -1.39 -14.94
CA ILE A 187 -18.82 -0.49 -14.29
C ILE A 187 -20.29 -0.80 -14.63
N THR A 188 -20.54 -1.58 -15.68
CA THR A 188 -21.90 -2.00 -16.05
C THR A 188 -22.32 -3.28 -15.33
N GLY A 189 -21.43 -3.89 -14.53
CA GLY A 189 -21.65 -5.15 -13.83
C GLY A 189 -21.39 -6.39 -14.70
N ARG A 190 -20.80 -6.23 -15.89
CA ARG A 190 -20.43 -7.35 -16.75
C ARG A 190 -19.19 -8.04 -16.19
N LEU A 191 -19.25 -9.36 -16.05
CA LEU A 191 -18.11 -10.19 -15.67
C LEU A 191 -16.97 -10.08 -16.71
N ILE A 192 -15.78 -9.75 -16.26
CA ILE A 192 -14.56 -9.65 -17.07
C ILE A 192 -13.63 -10.82 -16.82
N ALA A 193 -13.35 -11.11 -15.55
CA ALA A 193 -12.47 -12.21 -15.16
C ALA A 193 -12.87 -12.76 -13.80
N GLN A 194 -12.51 -14.01 -13.54
CA GLN A 194 -12.72 -14.67 -12.26
C GLN A 194 -11.55 -15.60 -11.95
N SER A 195 -11.11 -15.60 -10.69
CA SER A 195 -10.12 -16.57 -10.22
C SER A 195 -10.77 -17.94 -9.94
N PRO A 196 -10.00 -19.03 -9.98
CA PRO A 196 -10.48 -20.33 -9.48
C PRO A 196 -10.84 -20.25 -7.99
N ASN A 197 -11.92 -20.95 -7.58
CA ASN A 197 -12.40 -20.97 -6.19
C ASN A 197 -11.51 -21.79 -5.22
N THR A 198 -10.40 -22.31 -5.69
CA THR A 198 -9.48 -23.17 -4.93
C THR A 198 -8.16 -22.49 -4.55
N LEU A 199 -8.02 -21.21 -4.92
CA LEU A 199 -6.83 -20.45 -4.57
C LEU A 199 -6.85 -20.07 -3.08
N ILE A 200 -5.72 -20.30 -2.43
CA ILE A 200 -5.43 -19.80 -1.09
C ILE A 200 -4.16 -18.96 -1.23
N THR A 201 -4.31 -17.67 -1.45
CA THR A 201 -3.21 -16.73 -1.68
C THR A 201 -3.58 -15.36 -1.12
N ASN A 202 -2.59 -14.55 -0.80
CA ASN A 202 -2.81 -13.16 -0.39
C ASN A 202 -2.76 -12.20 -1.57
N THR A 203 -2.27 -12.68 -2.72
CA THR A 203 -2.18 -11.86 -3.94
C THR A 203 -2.50 -12.71 -5.16
N LEU A 204 -3.29 -12.18 -6.08
CA LEU A 204 -3.61 -12.82 -7.35
C LEU A 204 -3.72 -11.78 -8.46
N THR A 205 -3.57 -12.23 -9.70
CA THR A 205 -3.75 -11.39 -10.88
C THR A 205 -4.98 -11.84 -11.67
N LEU A 206 -5.84 -10.88 -12.01
CA LEU A 206 -6.98 -11.05 -12.90
C LEU A 206 -6.66 -10.39 -14.24
N HIS A 207 -6.98 -11.06 -15.34
CA HIS A 207 -6.70 -10.53 -16.68
C HIS A 207 -7.88 -9.72 -17.19
N THR A 208 -7.61 -8.48 -17.61
CA THR A 208 -8.56 -7.67 -18.38
C THR A 208 -8.41 -7.96 -19.87
N ALA A 209 -9.38 -7.57 -20.66
CA ALA A 209 -9.26 -7.65 -22.13
C ALA A 209 -8.38 -6.52 -22.73
N GLY A 210 -7.54 -5.86 -21.92
CA GLY A 210 -6.70 -4.74 -22.34
C GLY A 210 -7.48 -3.42 -22.54
N THR A 211 -8.70 -3.33 -22.03
CA THR A 211 -9.54 -2.14 -22.18
C THR A 211 -9.31 -1.21 -20.98
N ALA A 212 -9.03 0.06 -21.26
CA ALA A 212 -8.97 1.09 -20.24
C ALA A 212 -10.38 1.34 -19.66
N GLY A 213 -10.46 1.59 -18.37
CA GLY A 213 -11.74 1.85 -17.71
C GLY A 213 -11.70 1.64 -16.21
N VAL A 214 -12.84 1.84 -15.58
CA VAL A 214 -13.03 1.56 -14.16
C VAL A 214 -13.59 0.15 -14.01
N TYR A 215 -12.99 -0.61 -13.12
CA TYR A 215 -13.38 -1.98 -12.80
C TYR A 215 -13.67 -2.11 -11.31
N ILE A 216 -14.48 -3.10 -10.97
CA ILE A 216 -14.85 -3.47 -9.61
C ILE A 216 -14.39 -4.90 -9.38
N VAL A 217 -13.67 -5.12 -8.29
CA VAL A 217 -13.23 -6.43 -7.85
C VAL A 217 -14.02 -6.84 -6.61
N ASP A 218 -14.74 -7.93 -6.67
CA ASP A 218 -15.33 -8.59 -5.51
C ASP A 218 -14.41 -9.74 -5.07
N VAL A 219 -13.98 -9.70 -3.82
CA VAL A 219 -13.03 -10.66 -3.24
C VAL A 219 -13.71 -11.42 -2.11
N THR A 220 -13.72 -12.73 -2.17
CA THR A 220 -14.13 -13.57 -1.06
C THR A 220 -12.89 -14.06 -0.32
N LEU A 221 -12.81 -13.77 0.96
CA LEU A 221 -11.72 -14.18 1.83
C LEU A 221 -11.94 -15.62 2.36
N ARG A 222 -10.92 -16.21 2.96
CA ARG A 222 -10.97 -17.57 3.50
C ARG A 222 -12.02 -17.75 4.58
N ASP A 223 -12.28 -16.72 5.38
CA ASP A 223 -13.29 -16.72 6.43
C ASP A 223 -14.74 -16.62 5.89
N GLY A 224 -14.90 -16.48 4.56
CA GLY A 224 -16.18 -16.32 3.87
C GLY A 224 -16.67 -14.86 3.80
N SER A 225 -15.96 -13.91 4.38
CA SER A 225 -16.27 -12.49 4.21
C SER A 225 -16.01 -12.05 2.76
N THR A 226 -16.77 -11.05 2.32
CA THR A 226 -16.63 -10.48 0.97
C THR A 226 -16.26 -9.02 1.08
N GLU A 227 -15.20 -8.64 0.40
CA GLU A 227 -14.69 -7.27 0.29
C GLU A 227 -14.74 -6.80 -1.15
N ARG A 228 -14.85 -5.50 -1.35
CA ARG A 228 -14.91 -4.89 -2.68
C ARG A 228 -13.85 -3.82 -2.84
N ALA A 229 -13.11 -3.88 -3.94
CA ALA A 229 -12.15 -2.85 -4.34
C ALA A 229 -12.50 -2.29 -5.72
N GLN A 230 -12.18 -1.02 -5.95
CA GLN A 230 -12.28 -0.38 -7.25
C GLN A 230 -10.89 -0.20 -7.83
N VAL A 231 -10.73 -0.39 -9.14
CA VAL A 231 -9.46 -0.22 -9.84
C VAL A 231 -9.66 0.53 -11.16
N ILE A 232 -8.73 1.42 -11.47
CA ILE A 232 -8.69 2.15 -12.74
C ILE A 232 -7.60 1.52 -13.60
N VAL A 233 -7.97 1.04 -14.79
CA VAL A 233 -7.05 0.54 -15.81
C VAL A 233 -6.90 1.63 -16.87
N GLN A 234 -5.68 2.11 -17.11
CA GLN A 234 -5.37 3.21 -18.02
C GLN A 234 -4.65 2.73 -19.29
#